data_0973c91d73013852a5e6ccddaad7a0c9
#
_entry.id   0973c91d73013852a5e6ccddaad7a0c9
#
_cell.length_a   1.000
_cell.length_b   1.000
_cell.length_c   1.000
_cell.angle_alpha   90.00
_cell.angle_beta   90.00
_cell.angle_gamma   90.00
#
_symmetry.space_group_name_H-M   'P 1'
#
loop_
_entity.id
_entity.type
_entity.pdbx_description
1 polymer ?
#
loop_
_entity_poly.entity_id
_entity_poly.type
_entity_poly.pdbx_seq_one_letter_code
_entity_poly.pdbx_strand_id
1 'polypeptide(L)'
;MLLAKALPDELAHGYKGRLLRLNVLNNTDRLLKGLREHFKKAGNESKDSPLAALLASSSNLGVAEFVRSHTLLPFQRAVTSIKPKLAHGDPADLVVIRNSAFRLSKSGAFLCPDCVAEDKQFWGFAYWRRIHQLPGIDWCPKHGCSLMWSPSENELEWQPDPKNAKGIDLPTDAGDHPIIQRFSEIIFDMLDRECPLSCFEASSKLSLRAQSMGIRIAKTGSSPNLSDLALQMAPRAWLTRWFPGFNKKRQGAYFPAIDRAVRQTGTPFASAFALALLFESADEALDYWRNQSDEIAAAPRVQKRVGSDFWNSKDIHTLYTTHLGNAHQVASSLRIPIVSAHRALQEAGLPALGNFSYETTGKALLAFFNGASLENACSKYGAEPKKCERILRTASARFASALKRMMKNDSNKRRSAKVFSSIAKLRSSKKPTSASSKGVAVS
;
A
#
# COMPACT_ATOMS: atom_id res chain seq x y z
N MET A 1 14.98 -32.16 0.25
CA MET A 1 15.32 -30.73 0.45
C MET A 1 15.50 -30.50 1.93
N LEU A 2 16.57 -29.81 2.34
CA LEU A 2 16.79 -29.41 3.73
C LEU A 2 15.97 -28.17 4.03
N LEU A 3 15.25 -28.21 5.15
CA LEU A 3 14.48 -27.08 5.66
C LEU A 3 15.10 -26.56 6.96
N ALA A 4 15.00 -25.28 7.19
CA ALA A 4 15.42 -24.61 8.42
C ALA A 4 14.31 -23.68 8.88
N LYS A 5 14.13 -23.50 10.18
CA LYS A 5 13.18 -22.52 10.71
C LYS A 5 13.69 -21.09 10.47
N ALA A 6 12.79 -20.15 10.20
CA ALA A 6 13.13 -18.74 10.22
C ALA A 6 13.52 -18.31 11.65
N LEU A 7 14.51 -17.42 11.76
CA LEU A 7 14.97 -16.88 13.04
C LEU A 7 14.13 -15.68 13.47
N PRO A 8 14.11 -15.31 14.75
CA PRO A 8 13.35 -14.17 15.23
C PRO A 8 13.67 -12.89 14.46
N ASP A 9 12.66 -12.21 13.92
CA ASP A 9 12.78 -11.01 13.08
C ASP A 9 13.63 -11.17 11.81
N GLU A 10 13.91 -12.41 11.37
CA GLU A 10 14.66 -12.66 10.13
C GLU A 10 13.83 -12.18 8.92
N LEU A 11 14.43 -11.33 8.10
CA LEU A 11 13.77 -10.85 6.88
C LEU A 11 13.58 -12.01 5.89
N ALA A 12 12.40 -12.12 5.28
CA ALA A 12 12.05 -13.18 4.33
C ALA A 12 13.04 -13.34 3.16
N HIS A 13 13.69 -12.24 2.71
CA HIS A 13 14.76 -12.28 1.72
C HIS A 13 16.00 -13.04 2.25
N GLY A 14 16.43 -12.72 3.46
CA GLY A 14 17.56 -13.40 4.12
C GLY A 14 17.28 -14.87 4.37
N TYR A 15 16.06 -15.16 4.84
CA TYR A 15 15.61 -16.54 5.04
C TYR A 15 15.58 -17.33 3.72
N LYS A 16 15.05 -16.74 2.64
CA LYS A 16 15.12 -17.31 1.29
C LYS A 16 16.57 -17.59 0.88
N GLY A 17 17.46 -16.61 1.03
CA GLY A 17 18.88 -16.75 0.73
C GLY A 17 19.56 -17.85 1.56
N ARG A 18 19.21 -17.99 2.83
CA ARG A 18 19.71 -19.07 3.70
C ARG A 18 19.25 -20.45 3.22
N LEU A 19 18.00 -20.61 2.79
CA LEU A 19 17.52 -21.86 2.20
C LEU A 19 18.18 -22.18 0.87
N LEU A 20 18.47 -21.18 0.04
CA LEU A 20 19.24 -21.36 -1.20
C LEU A 20 20.62 -21.94 -0.89
N ARG A 21 21.36 -21.36 0.04
CA ARG A 21 22.70 -21.82 0.43
C ARG A 21 22.67 -23.19 1.08
N LEU A 22 21.73 -23.44 1.97
CA LEU A 22 21.57 -24.74 2.65
C LEU A 22 21.36 -25.90 1.68
N ASN A 23 20.71 -25.63 0.54
CA ASN A 23 20.41 -26.64 -0.49
C ASN A 23 21.32 -26.55 -1.72
N VAL A 24 22.37 -25.73 -1.68
CA VAL A 24 23.31 -25.50 -2.80
C VAL A 24 22.55 -25.11 -4.09
N LEU A 25 21.55 -24.24 -3.96
CA LEU A 25 20.75 -23.74 -5.08
C LEU A 25 21.23 -22.34 -5.48
N ASN A 26 21.20 -22.05 -6.77
CA ASN A 26 21.72 -20.81 -7.34
C ASN A 26 20.62 -19.80 -7.75
N ASN A 27 19.34 -20.16 -7.65
CA ASN A 27 18.26 -19.24 -7.97
C ASN A 27 16.93 -19.60 -7.28
N THR A 28 16.05 -18.61 -7.22
CA THR A 28 14.73 -18.71 -6.58
C THR A 28 13.80 -19.72 -7.28
N ASP A 29 13.90 -19.91 -8.59
CA ASP A 29 13.02 -20.84 -9.32
C ASP A 29 13.29 -22.29 -8.93
N ARG A 30 14.57 -22.66 -8.74
CA ARG A 30 14.95 -23.98 -8.24
C ARG A 30 14.48 -24.20 -6.81
N LEU A 31 14.59 -23.17 -5.95
CA LEU A 31 14.05 -23.21 -4.61
C LEU A 31 12.53 -23.43 -4.61
N LEU A 32 11.79 -22.64 -5.40
CA LEU A 32 10.35 -22.79 -5.56
C LEU A 32 9.95 -24.19 -6.02
N LYS A 33 10.66 -24.73 -7.02
CA LYS A 33 10.42 -26.09 -7.52
C LYS A 33 10.64 -27.10 -6.41
N GLY A 34 11.79 -27.02 -5.71
CA GLY A 34 12.14 -27.95 -4.63
C GLY A 34 11.16 -27.90 -3.46
N LEU A 35 10.71 -26.69 -3.04
CA LEU A 35 9.71 -26.52 -1.99
C LEU A 35 8.35 -27.12 -2.41
N ARG A 36 7.89 -26.83 -3.62
CA ARG A 36 6.64 -27.38 -4.17
C ARG A 36 6.66 -28.92 -4.22
N GLU A 37 7.75 -29.50 -4.71
CA GLU A 37 7.90 -30.95 -4.75
C GLU A 37 7.93 -31.57 -3.35
N HIS A 38 8.58 -30.91 -2.39
CA HIS A 38 8.65 -31.35 -0.99
C HIS A 38 7.26 -31.37 -0.36
N PHE A 39 6.49 -30.27 -0.45
CA PHE A 39 5.18 -30.14 0.18
C PHE A 39 4.08 -30.89 -0.58
N LYS A 40 4.19 -31.06 -1.91
CA LYS A 40 3.28 -31.89 -2.68
C LYS A 40 3.30 -33.36 -2.22
N LYS A 41 4.49 -33.90 -1.90
CA LYS A 41 4.62 -35.24 -1.35
C LYS A 41 3.96 -35.38 0.02
N ALA A 42 3.87 -34.28 0.78
CA ALA A 42 3.18 -34.22 2.07
C ALA A 42 1.67 -33.96 1.98
N GLY A 43 1.09 -33.82 0.77
CA GLY A 43 -0.35 -33.57 0.57
C GLY A 43 -0.81 -32.14 0.85
N ASN A 44 0.11 -31.20 1.08
CA ASN A 44 -0.22 -29.92 1.71
C ASN A 44 -0.26 -28.70 0.77
N GLU A 45 -0.14 -28.83 -0.58
CA GLU A 45 -0.04 -27.62 -1.38
C GLU A 45 -0.73 -27.57 -2.76
N SER A 46 -1.23 -26.36 -3.06
CA SER A 46 -1.70 -25.94 -4.38
C SER A 46 -0.52 -25.53 -5.28
N LYS A 47 -0.59 -25.87 -6.56
CA LYS A 47 0.36 -25.50 -7.62
C LYS A 47 0.64 -23.99 -7.70
N ASP A 48 -0.28 -23.17 -7.19
CA ASP A 48 -0.29 -21.70 -7.29
C ASP A 48 0.12 -20.99 -5.99
N SER A 49 0.63 -21.71 -5.00
CA SER A 49 1.05 -21.11 -3.73
C SER A 49 2.15 -20.06 -3.93
N PRO A 50 2.01 -18.84 -3.38
CA PRO A 50 3.04 -17.82 -3.47
C PRO A 50 4.30 -18.23 -2.67
N LEU A 51 5.46 -17.68 -3.04
CA LEU A 51 6.73 -17.96 -2.36
C LEU A 51 6.64 -17.75 -0.84
N ALA A 52 5.97 -16.71 -0.38
CA ALA A 52 5.80 -16.45 1.06
C ALA A 52 5.07 -17.59 1.78
N ALA A 53 4.07 -18.23 1.14
CA ALA A 53 3.37 -19.37 1.72
C ALA A 53 4.28 -20.61 1.80
N LEU A 54 5.08 -20.86 0.77
CA LEU A 54 6.06 -21.95 0.77
C LEU A 54 7.14 -21.78 1.84
N LEU A 55 7.62 -20.54 2.03
CA LEU A 55 8.56 -20.21 3.10
C LEU A 55 7.92 -20.31 4.49
N ALA A 56 6.66 -19.93 4.64
CA ALA A 56 5.90 -20.13 5.87
C ALA A 56 5.85 -21.61 6.23
N SER A 57 5.43 -22.47 5.29
CA SER A 57 5.40 -23.92 5.46
C SER A 57 6.79 -24.48 5.80
N SER A 58 7.88 -23.97 5.17
CA SER A 58 9.24 -24.40 5.46
C SER A 58 9.72 -24.03 6.87
N SER A 59 9.14 -22.99 7.47
CA SER A 59 9.40 -22.55 8.85
C SER A 59 8.45 -23.19 9.88
N ASN A 60 7.47 -23.98 9.41
CA ASN A 60 6.38 -24.51 10.23
C ASN A 60 5.50 -23.39 10.84
N LEU A 61 5.29 -22.32 10.08
CA LEU A 61 4.44 -21.17 10.44
C LEU A 61 3.22 -21.10 9.54
N GLY A 62 2.13 -20.51 10.05
CA GLY A 62 1.03 -20.06 9.23
C GLY A 62 1.43 -18.92 8.29
N VAL A 63 0.78 -18.79 7.13
CA VAL A 63 1.10 -17.72 6.15
C VAL A 63 0.96 -16.33 6.76
N ALA A 64 -0.10 -16.09 7.54
CA ALA A 64 -0.34 -14.82 8.20
C ALA A 64 0.75 -14.50 9.22
N GLU A 65 1.14 -15.49 10.02
CA GLU A 65 2.20 -15.37 11.00
C GLU A 65 3.56 -15.09 10.34
N PHE A 66 3.92 -15.85 9.31
CA PHE A 66 5.15 -15.63 8.56
C PHE A 66 5.20 -14.24 7.92
N VAL A 67 4.11 -13.80 7.31
CA VAL A 67 4.01 -12.46 6.71
C VAL A 67 4.21 -11.38 7.75
N ARG A 68 3.59 -11.51 8.92
CA ARG A 68 3.71 -10.55 10.03
C ARG A 68 5.10 -10.53 10.66
N SER A 69 5.75 -11.69 10.79
CA SER A 69 7.01 -11.82 11.53
C SER A 69 8.26 -11.67 10.66
N HIS A 70 8.15 -11.90 9.34
CA HIS A 70 9.32 -12.00 8.47
C HIS A 70 9.27 -11.11 7.22
N THR A 71 8.20 -10.32 6.99
CA THR A 71 8.10 -9.41 5.84
C THR A 71 7.88 -7.96 6.27
N LEU A 72 8.06 -7.03 5.34
CA LEU A 72 7.73 -5.62 5.55
C LEU A 72 6.28 -5.27 5.16
N LEU A 73 5.49 -6.28 4.76
CA LEU A 73 4.11 -6.07 4.33
C LEU A 73 3.22 -5.41 5.39
N PRO A 74 3.31 -5.75 6.70
CA PRO A 74 2.53 -5.06 7.72
C PRO A 74 2.77 -3.56 7.75
N PHE A 75 4.03 -3.13 7.73
CA PHE A 75 4.37 -1.72 7.65
C PHE A 75 3.89 -1.09 6.34
N GLN A 76 4.19 -1.70 5.19
CA GLN A 76 3.80 -1.16 3.88
C GLN A 76 2.29 -1.00 3.72
N ARG A 77 1.54 -1.79 4.45
CA ARG A 77 0.08 -1.84 4.42
C ARG A 77 -0.55 -1.32 5.71
N ALA A 78 0.23 -0.69 6.61
CA ALA A 78 -0.27 -0.15 7.88
C ALA A 78 -1.42 0.85 7.66
N VAL A 79 -1.41 1.57 6.52
CA VAL A 79 -2.51 2.41 6.05
C VAL A 79 -2.87 1.98 4.63
N THR A 80 -4.11 1.54 4.40
CA THR A 80 -4.52 1.01 3.09
C THR A 80 -5.98 1.30 2.76
N SER A 81 -6.27 1.47 1.46
CA SER A 81 -7.64 1.48 0.92
C SER A 81 -8.10 0.09 0.45
N ILE A 82 -7.18 -0.89 0.38
CA ILE A 82 -7.44 -2.22 -0.15
C ILE A 82 -7.71 -3.17 1.01
N LYS A 83 -8.97 -3.58 1.18
CA LYS A 83 -9.41 -4.55 2.21
C LYS A 83 -8.83 -4.24 3.62
N PRO A 84 -9.08 -3.06 4.20
CA PRO A 84 -8.45 -2.64 5.46
C PRO A 84 -8.87 -3.49 6.67
N LYS A 85 -9.95 -4.30 6.53
CA LYS A 85 -10.43 -5.20 7.58
C LYS A 85 -9.77 -6.57 7.59
N LEU A 86 -8.95 -6.89 6.58
CA LEU A 86 -8.23 -8.15 6.53
C LEU A 86 -6.87 -8.03 7.20
N ALA A 87 -6.54 -8.99 8.04
CA ALA A 87 -5.23 -9.11 8.65
C ALA A 87 -4.11 -9.20 7.60
N HIS A 88 -2.91 -8.78 7.99
CA HIS A 88 -1.74 -8.93 7.13
C HIS A 88 -1.44 -10.43 6.93
N GLY A 89 -1.32 -10.83 5.67
CA GLY A 89 -1.07 -12.23 5.34
C GLY A 89 -2.30 -13.14 5.35
N ASP A 90 -3.52 -12.57 5.47
CA ASP A 90 -4.76 -13.35 5.38
C ASP A 90 -4.80 -14.14 4.06
N PRO A 91 -5.04 -15.46 4.10
CA PRO A 91 -5.15 -16.30 2.90
C PRO A 91 -6.20 -15.83 1.90
N ALA A 92 -7.22 -15.08 2.32
CA ALA A 92 -8.19 -14.47 1.43
C ALA A 92 -7.61 -13.37 0.52
N ASP A 93 -6.37 -12.94 0.76
CA ASP A 93 -5.68 -11.89 -0.02
C ASP A 93 -4.35 -12.35 -0.63
N LEU A 94 -4.31 -13.57 -1.16
CA LEU A 94 -3.11 -14.16 -1.79
C LEU A 94 -2.49 -13.26 -2.88
N VAL A 95 -3.29 -12.43 -3.53
CA VAL A 95 -2.80 -11.48 -4.56
C VAL A 95 -1.88 -10.43 -3.92
N VAL A 96 -2.24 -9.89 -2.77
CA VAL A 96 -1.41 -8.92 -2.04
C VAL A 96 -0.15 -9.60 -1.52
N ILE A 97 -0.26 -10.80 -0.95
CA ILE A 97 0.89 -11.58 -0.47
C ILE A 97 1.86 -11.84 -1.63
N ARG A 98 1.36 -12.31 -2.78
CA ARG A 98 2.19 -12.60 -3.96
C ARG A 98 2.94 -11.37 -4.47
N ASN A 99 2.29 -10.22 -4.51
CA ASN A 99 2.83 -9.01 -5.12
C ASN A 99 3.66 -8.16 -4.16
N SER A 100 3.50 -8.31 -2.86
CA SER A 100 4.02 -7.33 -1.88
C SER A 100 4.84 -7.95 -0.74
N ALA A 101 4.75 -9.25 -0.45
CA ALA A 101 5.47 -9.85 0.68
C ALA A 101 6.99 -9.71 0.59
N PHE A 102 7.54 -9.65 -0.62
CA PHE A 102 8.98 -9.46 -0.89
C PHE A 102 9.34 -8.03 -1.31
N ARG A 103 8.44 -7.08 -1.16
CA ARG A 103 8.76 -5.69 -1.48
C ARG A 103 9.56 -5.07 -0.34
N LEU A 104 10.68 -4.43 -0.67
CA LEU A 104 11.46 -3.65 0.28
C LEU A 104 10.85 -2.24 0.45
N SER A 105 11.10 -1.64 1.61
CA SER A 105 10.58 -0.31 1.96
C SER A 105 11.63 0.80 1.82
N LYS A 106 12.90 0.42 1.74
CA LYS A 106 14.02 1.30 1.41
C LYS A 106 15.01 0.57 0.50
N SER A 107 15.76 1.31 -0.29
CA SER A 107 16.75 0.76 -1.22
C SER A 107 18.01 0.32 -0.49
N GLY A 108 18.55 -0.84 -0.87
CA GLY A 108 19.75 -1.44 -0.28
C GLY A 108 19.46 -2.40 0.87
N ALA A 109 20.51 -2.93 1.46
CA ALA A 109 20.49 -3.87 2.57
C ALA A 109 21.16 -3.25 3.81
N PHE A 110 20.48 -3.25 4.95
CA PHE A 110 20.91 -2.56 6.16
C PHE A 110 21.20 -3.56 7.28
N LEU A 111 22.33 -3.36 7.98
CA LEU A 111 22.76 -4.20 9.08
C LEU A 111 23.30 -3.37 10.24
N CYS A 112 23.27 -3.97 11.45
CA CYS A 112 23.99 -3.49 12.61
C CYS A 112 25.22 -4.37 12.81
N PRO A 113 26.44 -3.83 12.94
CA PRO A 113 27.66 -4.62 13.12
C PRO A 113 27.62 -5.44 14.42
N ASP A 114 27.07 -4.89 15.49
CA ASP A 114 26.98 -5.57 16.79
C ASP A 114 25.94 -6.72 16.75
N CYS A 115 24.80 -6.53 16.10
CA CYS A 115 23.87 -7.63 15.83
C CYS A 115 24.53 -8.75 15.03
N VAL A 116 25.34 -8.42 14.03
CA VAL A 116 26.08 -9.42 13.22
C VAL A 116 27.09 -10.18 14.08
N ALA A 117 27.80 -9.50 14.98
CA ALA A 117 28.74 -10.15 15.90
C ALA A 117 28.03 -11.10 16.87
N GLU A 118 26.96 -10.65 17.52
CA GLU A 118 26.15 -11.47 18.41
C GLU A 118 25.54 -12.69 17.70
N ASP A 119 24.96 -12.47 16.51
CA ASP A 119 24.35 -13.55 15.73
C ASP A 119 25.39 -14.65 15.38
N LYS A 120 26.60 -14.24 14.97
CA LYS A 120 27.71 -15.17 14.70
C LYS A 120 28.15 -15.93 15.95
N GLN A 121 28.18 -15.27 17.09
CA GLN A 121 28.54 -15.91 18.36
C GLN A 121 27.47 -16.92 18.81
N PHE A 122 26.18 -16.59 18.64
CA PHE A 122 25.10 -17.42 19.17
C PHE A 122 24.64 -18.51 18.17
N TRP A 123 24.48 -18.14 16.89
CA TRP A 123 23.96 -19.04 15.85
C TRP A 123 25.04 -19.66 14.97
N GLY A 124 26.28 -19.18 15.06
CA GLY A 124 27.35 -19.53 14.14
C GLY A 124 27.31 -18.79 12.79
N PHE A 125 26.27 -18.01 12.54
CA PHE A 125 26.09 -17.20 11.34
C PHE A 125 25.19 -16.00 11.63
N ALA A 126 25.33 -14.93 10.82
CA ALA A 126 24.49 -13.74 10.92
C ALA A 126 23.33 -13.78 9.92
N TYR A 127 22.27 -13.04 10.23
CA TYR A 127 21.07 -12.94 9.39
C TYR A 127 20.54 -11.50 9.31
N TRP A 128 19.76 -11.19 8.26
CA TRP A 128 19.17 -9.88 8.03
C TRP A 128 17.94 -9.70 8.90
N ARG A 129 17.95 -8.68 9.75
CA ARG A 129 16.79 -8.32 10.59
C ARG A 129 15.84 -7.44 9.82
N ARG A 130 14.54 -7.72 9.95
CA ARG A 130 13.44 -7.00 9.32
C ARG A 130 13.39 -5.54 9.74
N ILE A 131 13.54 -5.27 11.04
CA ILE A 131 13.49 -3.92 11.61
C ILE A 131 14.56 -2.99 11.02
N HIS A 132 15.74 -3.49 10.67
CA HIS A 132 16.78 -2.67 10.03
C HIS A 132 16.41 -2.23 8.61
N GLN A 133 15.42 -2.87 7.95
CA GLN A 133 14.99 -2.54 6.60
C GLN A 133 13.82 -1.54 6.55
N LEU A 134 13.39 -1.03 7.70
CA LEU A 134 12.34 -0.02 7.76
C LEU A 134 12.86 1.37 7.36
N PRO A 135 12.11 2.15 6.58
CA PRO A 135 12.51 3.51 6.23
C PRO A 135 12.52 4.41 7.49
N GLY A 136 13.47 5.30 7.56
CA GLY A 136 13.66 6.18 8.73
C GLY A 136 14.46 5.58 9.87
N ILE A 137 14.67 4.26 9.87
CA ILE A 137 15.49 3.57 10.86
C ILE A 137 16.93 3.53 10.34
N ASP A 138 17.75 4.37 10.92
CA ASP A 138 19.19 4.49 10.60
C ASP A 138 20.08 4.08 11.78
N TRP A 139 19.49 3.71 12.93
CA TRP A 139 20.15 3.22 14.14
C TRP A 139 19.56 1.89 14.56
N CYS A 140 20.38 1.06 15.16
CA CYS A 140 19.93 -0.21 15.70
C CYS A 140 19.14 0.03 17.00
N PRO A 141 17.88 -0.40 17.12
CA PRO A 141 17.10 -0.18 18.34
C PRO A 141 17.65 -0.95 19.55
N LYS A 142 18.44 -2.01 19.31
CA LYS A 142 19.05 -2.82 20.37
C LYS A 142 20.37 -2.22 20.87
N HIS A 143 21.22 -1.72 19.94
CA HIS A 143 22.59 -1.30 20.27
C HIS A 143 22.81 0.21 20.22
N GLY A 144 21.83 1.00 19.75
CA GLY A 144 21.95 2.45 19.59
C GLY A 144 22.95 2.90 18.51
N CYS A 145 23.74 1.98 17.95
CA CYS A 145 24.74 2.31 16.94
C CYS A 145 24.11 2.57 15.57
N SER A 146 24.77 3.38 14.75
CA SER A 146 24.37 3.62 13.37
C SER A 146 24.41 2.33 12.55
N LEU A 147 23.38 2.13 11.72
CA LEU A 147 23.37 1.01 10.78
C LEU A 147 24.41 1.22 9.69
N MET A 148 24.88 0.14 9.14
CA MET A 148 25.65 0.09 7.91
C MET A 148 24.74 -0.38 6.75
N TRP A 149 25.08 0.01 5.52
CA TRP A 149 24.27 -0.33 4.37
C TRP A 149 25.10 -0.74 3.15
N SER A 150 24.54 -1.64 2.35
CA SER A 150 25.01 -1.98 1.01
C SER A 150 23.99 -1.47 -0.02
N PRO A 151 24.43 -0.86 -1.14
CA PRO A 151 23.52 -0.37 -2.18
C PRO A 151 22.81 -1.50 -2.94
N SER A 152 23.33 -2.71 -2.89
CA SER A 152 22.79 -3.87 -3.59
C SER A 152 21.76 -4.60 -2.73
N GLU A 153 20.53 -4.70 -3.21
CA GLU A 153 19.48 -5.53 -2.59
C GLU A 153 19.78 -7.03 -2.70
N ASN A 154 20.63 -7.43 -3.65
CA ASN A 154 21.07 -8.83 -3.80
C ASN A 154 21.89 -9.33 -2.60
N GLU A 155 22.50 -8.41 -1.82
CA GLU A 155 23.18 -8.75 -0.58
C GLU A 155 22.25 -9.43 0.43
N LEU A 156 20.95 -9.15 0.39
CA LEU A 156 19.96 -9.80 1.25
C LEU A 156 19.88 -11.32 1.05
N GLU A 157 20.36 -11.86 -0.05
CA GLU A 157 20.43 -13.33 -0.28
C GLU A 157 21.68 -13.97 0.35
N TRP A 158 22.66 -13.15 0.74
CA TRP A 158 23.89 -13.57 1.41
C TRP A 158 23.80 -13.34 2.92
N GLN A 159 24.83 -13.76 3.65
CA GLN A 159 24.94 -13.37 5.06
C GLN A 159 25.34 -11.90 5.17
N PRO A 160 24.76 -11.14 6.13
CA PRO A 160 25.20 -9.79 6.38
C PRO A 160 26.67 -9.78 6.84
N ASP A 161 27.49 -8.97 6.16
CA ASP A 161 28.90 -8.78 6.50
C ASP A 161 29.22 -7.27 6.52
N PRO A 162 29.64 -6.71 7.68
CA PRO A 162 30.04 -5.32 7.79
C PRO A 162 31.14 -4.91 6.82
N LYS A 163 32.00 -5.84 6.37
CA LYS A 163 33.06 -5.56 5.40
C LYS A 163 32.53 -5.18 4.02
N ASN A 164 31.33 -5.63 3.67
CA ASN A 164 30.68 -5.33 2.39
C ASN A 164 29.71 -4.15 2.49
N ALA A 165 29.63 -3.49 3.63
CA ALA A 165 28.71 -2.38 3.90
C ALA A 165 29.48 -1.09 4.22
N LYS A 166 28.80 0.03 3.99
CA LYS A 166 29.31 1.38 4.29
C LYS A 166 28.55 1.96 5.47
N GLY A 167 29.22 2.78 6.29
CA GLY A 167 28.56 3.56 7.30
C GLY A 167 27.54 4.54 6.71
N ILE A 168 26.50 4.85 7.47
CA ILE A 168 25.55 5.90 7.12
C ILE A 168 26.10 7.22 7.64
N ASP A 169 26.20 8.21 6.75
CA ASP A 169 26.68 9.56 7.10
C ASP A 169 25.56 10.37 7.77
N LEU A 170 25.38 10.12 9.06
CA LEU A 170 24.48 10.86 9.94
C LEU A 170 25.19 11.16 11.26
N PRO A 171 24.91 12.31 11.91
CA PRO A 171 25.42 12.60 13.24
C PRO A 171 25.04 11.47 14.22
N THR A 172 25.99 11.01 15.03
CA THR A 172 25.81 9.87 15.95
C THR A 172 24.73 10.12 17.01
N ASP A 173 24.59 11.37 17.44
CA ASP A 173 23.60 11.81 18.43
C ASP A 173 22.18 11.99 17.87
N ALA A 174 22.04 11.97 16.54
CA ALA A 174 20.72 12.11 15.93
C ALA A 174 19.80 10.92 16.24
N GLY A 175 20.34 9.74 16.54
CA GLY A 175 19.59 8.56 16.96
C GLY A 175 18.88 8.73 18.30
N ASP A 176 19.49 9.50 19.20
CA ASP A 176 18.95 9.78 20.55
C ASP A 176 17.94 10.94 20.56
N HIS A 177 17.70 11.52 19.40
CA HIS A 177 16.78 12.66 19.30
C HIS A 177 15.34 12.21 19.58
N PRO A 178 14.59 12.88 20.49
CA PRO A 178 13.27 12.42 20.96
C PRO A 178 12.27 12.13 19.84
N ILE A 179 12.29 12.94 18.77
CA ILE A 179 11.41 12.71 17.60
C ILE A 179 11.79 11.43 16.86
N ILE A 180 13.07 11.10 16.75
CA ILE A 180 13.54 9.91 16.04
C ILE A 180 13.22 8.66 16.86
N GLN A 181 13.41 8.71 18.17
CA GLN A 181 13.02 7.62 19.08
C GLN A 181 11.53 7.35 19.01
N ARG A 182 10.71 8.39 19.18
CA ARG A 182 9.24 8.30 19.07
C ARG A 182 8.80 7.77 17.71
N PHE A 183 9.39 8.26 16.63
CA PHE A 183 9.12 7.76 15.28
C PHE A 183 9.46 6.28 15.16
N SER A 184 10.58 5.85 15.73
CA SER A 184 11.03 4.45 15.68
C SER A 184 10.05 3.53 16.40
N GLU A 185 9.59 3.90 17.59
CA GLU A 185 8.60 3.14 18.35
C GLU A 185 7.28 3.00 17.58
N ILE A 186 6.80 4.10 16.98
CA ILE A 186 5.58 4.10 16.18
C ILE A 186 5.71 3.21 14.93
N ILE A 187 6.84 3.25 14.24
CA ILE A 187 7.03 2.44 13.02
C ILE A 187 7.19 0.95 13.35
N PHE A 188 7.74 0.61 14.53
CA PHE A 188 7.80 -0.76 15.01
C PHE A 188 6.40 -1.31 15.35
N ASP A 189 5.55 -0.52 16.05
CA ASP A 189 4.15 -0.90 16.27
C ASP A 189 3.41 -1.13 14.95
N MET A 190 3.60 -0.25 13.96
CA MET A 190 3.00 -0.42 12.64
C MET A 190 3.47 -1.69 11.93
N LEU A 191 4.72 -2.13 12.18
CA LEU A 191 5.26 -3.37 11.63
C LEU A 191 4.65 -4.61 12.28
N ASP A 192 4.35 -4.56 13.57
CA ASP A 192 3.85 -5.69 14.35
C ASP A 192 2.32 -5.77 14.37
N ARG A 193 1.65 -4.77 13.87
CA ARG A 193 0.20 -4.67 13.87
C ARG A 193 -0.45 -5.78 13.04
N GLU A 194 -1.53 -6.36 13.55
CA GLU A 194 -2.25 -7.44 12.87
C GLU A 194 -3.03 -6.96 11.65
N CYS A 195 -3.77 -5.86 11.80
CA CYS A 195 -4.65 -5.31 10.77
C CYS A 195 -4.26 -3.88 10.41
N PRO A 196 -4.38 -3.49 9.13
CA PRO A 196 -4.15 -2.11 8.72
C PRO A 196 -5.29 -1.18 9.14
N LEU A 197 -5.01 0.11 9.21
CA LEU A 197 -6.05 1.14 9.22
C LEU A 197 -6.51 1.45 7.79
N SER A 198 -7.78 1.82 7.67
CA SER A 198 -8.26 2.38 6.41
C SER A 198 -7.63 3.76 6.16
N CYS A 199 -7.40 4.09 4.87
CA CYS A 199 -6.90 5.41 4.51
C CYS A 199 -7.76 6.56 5.02
N PHE A 200 -9.08 6.35 5.05
CA PHE A 200 -10.03 7.33 5.57
C PHE A 200 -9.86 7.55 7.07
N GLU A 201 -9.81 6.47 7.83
CA GLU A 201 -9.65 6.52 9.28
C GLU A 201 -8.33 7.18 9.67
N ALA A 202 -7.23 6.74 9.07
CA ALA A 202 -5.90 7.30 9.30
C ALA A 202 -5.84 8.81 9.01
N SER A 203 -6.36 9.25 7.85
CA SER A 203 -6.35 10.66 7.49
C SER A 203 -7.27 11.51 8.38
N SER A 204 -8.42 10.96 8.78
CA SER A 204 -9.35 11.67 9.69
C SER A 204 -8.74 11.89 11.07
N LYS A 205 -8.13 10.86 11.65
CA LYS A 205 -7.43 10.95 12.95
C LYS A 205 -6.33 12.01 12.91
N LEU A 206 -5.44 11.93 11.92
CA LEU A 206 -4.35 12.89 11.79
C LEU A 206 -4.85 14.32 11.52
N SER A 207 -5.93 14.49 10.73
CA SER A 207 -6.53 15.80 10.49
C SER A 207 -7.11 16.40 11.76
N LEU A 208 -7.88 15.64 12.54
CA LEU A 208 -8.47 16.10 13.80
C LEU A 208 -7.40 16.53 14.79
N ARG A 209 -6.38 15.70 15.00
CA ARG A 209 -5.27 16.05 15.92
C ARG A 209 -4.50 17.27 15.43
N ALA A 210 -4.16 17.37 14.15
CA ALA A 210 -3.49 18.53 13.59
C ALA A 210 -4.31 19.82 13.80
N GLN A 211 -5.61 19.76 13.58
CA GLN A 211 -6.51 20.90 13.81
C GLN A 211 -6.55 21.32 15.28
N SER A 212 -6.64 20.38 16.23
CA SER A 212 -6.63 20.69 17.66
C SER A 212 -5.34 21.38 18.11
N MET A 213 -4.23 21.17 17.39
CA MET A 213 -2.95 21.84 17.62
C MET A 213 -2.77 23.12 16.80
N GLY A 214 -3.78 23.59 16.07
CA GLY A 214 -3.69 24.79 15.21
C GLY A 214 -2.86 24.57 13.93
N ILE A 215 -2.52 23.32 13.59
CA ILE A 215 -1.79 22.98 12.38
C ILE A 215 -2.74 23.01 11.19
N ARG A 216 -2.33 23.71 10.14
CA ARG A 216 -3.12 23.88 8.92
C ARG A 216 -3.19 22.60 8.10
N ILE A 217 -4.40 22.17 7.77
CA ILE A 217 -4.66 21.05 6.84
C ILE A 217 -4.87 21.51 5.39
N ALA A 218 -5.20 22.80 5.16
CA ALA A 218 -5.35 23.34 3.81
C ALA A 218 -3.99 23.61 3.13
N LYS A 219 -3.95 23.62 1.80
CA LYS A 219 -2.72 23.94 1.06
C LYS A 219 -2.27 25.39 1.23
N THR A 220 -3.22 26.29 1.36
CA THR A 220 -3.02 27.75 1.47
C THR A 220 -3.52 28.24 2.81
N GLY A 221 -2.94 29.32 3.33
CA GLY A 221 -3.29 29.95 4.60
C GLY A 221 -2.04 30.44 5.34
N SER A 222 -2.24 31.16 6.44
CA SER A 222 -1.17 31.77 7.25
C SER A 222 -0.72 30.88 8.42
N SER A 223 -1.56 29.97 8.90
CA SER A 223 -1.20 29.07 10.00
C SER A 223 -0.08 28.10 9.62
N PRO A 224 0.74 27.66 10.57
CA PRO A 224 1.82 26.69 10.29
C PRO A 224 1.24 25.37 9.76
N ASN A 225 2.00 24.70 8.94
CA ASN A 225 1.69 23.34 8.45
C ASN A 225 2.59 22.30 9.13
N LEU A 226 2.31 21.01 8.90
CA LEU A 226 3.05 19.93 9.53
C LEU A 226 4.56 19.96 9.20
N SER A 227 4.93 20.38 7.98
CA SER A 227 6.33 20.50 7.61
C SER A 227 7.06 21.70 8.25
N ASP A 228 6.34 22.71 8.78
CA ASP A 228 6.94 23.74 9.63
C ASP A 228 7.31 23.15 10.98
N LEU A 229 6.40 22.35 11.57
CA LEU A 229 6.65 21.64 12.81
C LEU A 229 7.81 20.65 12.67
N ALA A 230 7.84 19.90 11.57
CA ALA A 230 8.95 19.00 11.26
C ALA A 230 10.33 19.72 11.24
N LEU A 231 10.38 20.92 10.65
CA LEU A 231 11.62 21.70 10.59
C LEU A 231 12.08 22.17 11.99
N GLN A 232 11.15 22.43 12.89
CA GLN A 232 11.45 22.86 14.28
C GLN A 232 11.87 21.70 15.17
N MET A 233 11.26 20.53 14.99
CA MET A 233 11.35 19.42 15.93
C MET A 233 12.27 18.28 15.50
N ALA A 234 12.61 18.12 14.23
CA ALA A 234 13.39 16.96 13.76
C ALA A 234 14.79 17.37 13.24
N PRO A 235 15.81 16.51 13.39
CA PRO A 235 17.14 16.77 12.89
C PRO A 235 17.15 17.00 11.36
N ARG A 236 17.77 18.09 10.93
CA ARG A 236 17.75 18.49 9.51
C ARG A 236 18.41 17.45 8.60
N ALA A 237 19.50 16.82 9.05
CA ALA A 237 20.19 15.78 8.30
C ALA A 237 19.26 14.60 8.02
N TRP A 238 18.54 14.14 9.03
CA TRP A 238 17.56 13.05 8.89
C TRP A 238 16.37 13.45 7.97
N LEU A 239 15.84 14.67 8.13
CA LEU A 239 14.77 15.18 7.25
C LEU A 239 15.19 15.20 5.78
N THR A 240 16.40 15.70 5.49
CA THR A 240 16.92 15.77 4.12
C THR A 240 17.12 14.38 3.51
N ARG A 241 17.57 13.44 4.31
CA ARG A 241 17.78 12.06 3.90
C ARG A 241 16.44 11.35 3.53
N TRP A 242 15.43 11.49 4.38
CA TRP A 242 14.19 10.74 4.23
C TRP A 242 13.08 11.47 3.46
N PHE A 243 13.23 12.77 3.31
CA PHE A 243 12.37 13.61 2.47
C PHE A 243 13.20 14.36 1.44
N PRO A 244 13.61 13.69 0.34
CA PRO A 244 14.41 14.31 -0.70
C PRO A 244 13.78 15.60 -1.23
N GLY A 245 14.58 16.65 -1.37
CA GLY A 245 14.09 17.97 -1.76
C GLY A 245 13.47 18.78 -0.63
N PHE A 246 13.52 18.31 0.63
CA PHE A 246 13.09 19.09 1.78
C PHE A 246 14.04 20.28 2.00
N ASN A 247 13.78 21.36 1.27
CA ASN A 247 14.49 22.63 1.40
C ASN A 247 13.46 23.75 1.63
N LYS A 248 12.93 23.78 2.86
CA LYS A 248 11.92 24.75 3.22
C LYS A 248 12.54 26.11 3.46
N LYS A 249 12.41 27.01 2.49
CA LYS A 249 12.93 28.38 2.52
C LYS A 249 11.97 29.36 3.20
N ARG A 250 10.68 29.01 3.28
CA ARG A 250 9.63 29.92 3.75
C ARG A 250 8.67 29.16 4.67
N GLN A 251 8.39 29.73 5.85
CA GLN A 251 7.36 29.25 6.75
C GLN A 251 6.01 29.29 6.04
N GLY A 252 5.14 28.30 6.30
CA GLY A 252 3.85 28.14 5.66
C GLY A 252 3.90 27.57 4.23
N ALA A 253 5.08 27.34 3.64
CA ALA A 253 5.18 26.69 2.35
C ALA A 253 4.78 25.22 2.46
N TYR A 254 3.87 24.76 1.59
CA TYR A 254 3.36 23.40 1.59
C TYR A 254 4.39 22.42 1.02
N PHE A 255 4.75 21.41 1.79
CA PHE A 255 5.64 20.33 1.37
C PHE A 255 4.87 19.01 1.29
N PRO A 256 4.54 18.53 0.08
CA PRO A 256 3.59 17.43 -0.12
C PRO A 256 3.95 16.10 0.57
N ALA A 257 5.24 15.79 0.69
CA ALA A 257 5.69 14.53 1.26
C ALA A 257 5.38 14.41 2.77
N ILE A 258 5.27 15.54 3.47
CA ILE A 258 4.94 15.61 4.91
C ILE A 258 3.49 16.08 5.09
N ASP A 259 3.12 17.23 4.53
CA ASP A 259 1.85 17.89 4.81
C ASP A 259 0.62 17.13 4.28
N ARG A 260 0.82 16.22 3.32
CA ARG A 260 -0.27 15.39 2.80
C ARG A 260 -0.78 14.40 3.84
N ALA A 261 0.03 13.97 4.82
CA ALA A 261 -0.36 13.01 5.83
C ALA A 261 -1.59 13.45 6.64
N VAL A 262 -1.65 14.74 7.00
CA VAL A 262 -2.78 15.32 7.77
C VAL A 262 -3.95 15.80 6.91
N ARG A 263 -3.88 15.64 5.60
CA ARG A 263 -4.88 16.16 4.67
C ARG A 263 -5.55 15.09 3.80
N GLN A 264 -4.75 14.14 3.38
CA GLN A 264 -5.13 13.05 2.49
C GLN A 264 -4.44 11.79 3.00
N THR A 265 -4.64 10.68 2.30
CA THR A 265 -3.90 9.47 2.57
C THR A 265 -2.41 9.70 2.36
N GLY A 266 -1.64 9.67 3.43
CA GLY A 266 -0.19 9.62 3.41
C GLY A 266 0.33 8.21 3.15
N THR A 267 1.64 8.07 2.90
CA THR A 267 2.32 6.79 3.01
C THR A 267 2.37 6.36 4.50
N PRO A 268 2.50 5.08 4.83
CA PRO A 268 2.71 4.66 6.22
C PRO A 268 3.86 5.40 6.91
N PHE A 269 4.96 5.63 6.18
CA PHE A 269 6.10 6.43 6.65
C PHE A 269 5.70 7.87 7.03
N ALA A 270 4.99 8.57 6.15
CA ALA A 270 4.53 9.93 6.42
C ALA A 270 3.50 9.98 7.56
N SER A 271 2.66 8.95 7.69
CA SER A 271 1.69 8.84 8.78
C SER A 271 2.38 8.60 10.13
N ALA A 272 3.40 7.72 10.18
CA ALA A 272 4.20 7.50 11.38
C ALA A 272 4.94 8.78 11.80
N PHE A 273 5.52 9.50 10.84
CA PHE A 273 6.19 10.75 11.11
C PHE A 273 5.22 11.85 11.57
N ALA A 274 4.04 11.93 10.97
CA ALA A 274 2.99 12.84 11.44
C ALA A 274 2.58 12.54 12.89
N LEU A 275 2.41 11.28 13.26
CA LEU A 275 2.15 10.87 14.65
C LEU A 275 3.28 11.31 15.59
N ALA A 276 4.53 11.05 15.20
CA ALA A 276 5.68 11.47 16.02
C ALA A 276 5.74 12.99 16.24
N LEU A 277 5.28 13.81 15.30
CA LEU A 277 5.24 15.25 15.39
C LEU A 277 4.04 15.78 16.20
N LEU A 278 2.90 15.10 16.15
CA LEU A 278 1.63 15.59 16.70
C LEU A 278 1.37 15.14 18.15
N PHE A 279 2.21 14.27 18.71
CA PHE A 279 2.08 13.75 20.07
C PHE A 279 3.38 13.91 20.83
N GLU A 280 3.30 13.94 22.16
CA GLU A 280 4.48 14.11 23.02
C GLU A 280 5.21 12.79 23.29
N SER A 281 4.49 11.67 23.26
CA SER A 281 5.03 10.32 23.40
C SER A 281 4.56 9.38 22.31
N ALA A 282 5.26 8.26 22.13
CA ALA A 282 4.84 7.20 21.22
C ALA A 282 3.57 6.51 21.73
N ASP A 283 3.48 6.28 23.04
CA ASP A 283 2.32 5.62 23.65
C ASP A 283 1.04 6.42 23.42
N GLU A 284 1.06 7.73 23.67
CA GLU A 284 -0.09 8.62 23.40
C GLU A 284 -0.48 8.57 21.92
N ALA A 285 0.51 8.62 21.01
CA ALA A 285 0.28 8.54 19.58
C ALA A 285 -0.35 7.20 19.17
N LEU A 286 0.15 6.10 19.72
CA LEU A 286 -0.31 4.75 19.43
C LEU A 286 -1.67 4.46 20.02
N ASP A 287 -1.95 4.92 21.22
CA ASP A 287 -3.27 4.80 21.83
C ASP A 287 -4.32 5.57 21.02
N TYR A 288 -4.01 6.81 20.64
CA TYR A 288 -4.86 7.58 19.76
C TYR A 288 -5.07 6.89 18.41
N TRP A 289 -4.01 6.29 17.88
CA TRP A 289 -4.04 5.58 16.59
C TRP A 289 -4.87 4.30 16.63
N ARG A 290 -4.84 3.57 17.77
CA ARG A 290 -5.56 2.29 17.96
C ARG A 290 -7.03 2.50 18.30
N ASN A 291 -7.35 3.48 19.14
CA ASN A 291 -8.70 3.70 19.63
C ASN A 291 -9.62 4.20 18.51
N GLN A 292 -10.83 3.64 18.43
CA GLN A 292 -11.89 4.22 17.62
C GLN A 292 -12.33 5.52 18.29
N SER A 293 -12.08 6.67 17.70
CA SER A 293 -12.63 7.92 18.20
C SER A 293 -14.11 7.98 17.81
N ASP A 294 -15.00 8.10 18.80
CA ASP A 294 -16.43 8.31 18.60
C ASP A 294 -16.70 9.57 17.75
N GLU A 295 -15.81 10.54 17.79
CA GLU A 295 -15.82 11.72 16.91
C GLU A 295 -15.67 11.38 15.43
N ILE A 296 -14.92 10.33 15.07
CA ILE A 296 -14.81 9.87 13.67
C ILE A 296 -16.10 9.19 13.22
N ALA A 297 -16.78 8.52 14.15
CA ALA A 297 -18.08 7.92 13.89
C ALA A 297 -19.18 9.00 13.77
N ALA A 298 -19.06 10.10 14.53
CA ALA A 298 -19.97 11.24 14.53
C ALA A 298 -19.65 12.29 13.43
N ALA A 299 -18.39 12.34 12.95
CA ALA A 299 -18.05 13.22 11.83
C ALA A 299 -18.96 12.86 10.63
N PRO A 300 -19.70 13.85 10.07
CA PRO A 300 -20.55 13.56 8.95
C PRO A 300 -19.68 12.90 7.89
N ARG A 301 -19.97 11.64 7.58
CA ARG A 301 -19.34 10.89 6.49
C ARG A 301 -19.55 11.67 5.20
N VAL A 302 -18.69 12.66 4.94
CA VAL A 302 -18.59 13.36 3.67
C VAL A 302 -18.01 12.44 2.59
N GLN A 303 -18.11 11.16 2.79
CA GLN A 303 -18.39 10.27 1.69
C GLN A 303 -19.92 10.36 1.47
N LYS A 304 -20.37 11.46 0.85
CA LYS A 304 -21.34 11.23 -0.19
C LYS A 304 -20.68 10.13 -1.03
N ARG A 305 -21.07 8.86 -0.78
CA ARG A 305 -21.12 7.92 -1.88
C ARG A 305 -21.92 8.68 -2.91
N VAL A 306 -21.20 9.30 -3.84
CA VAL A 306 -21.81 9.67 -5.08
C VAL A 306 -22.23 8.33 -5.62
N GLY A 307 -23.47 7.94 -5.32
CA GLY A 307 -24.05 6.71 -5.81
C GLY A 307 -23.90 6.74 -7.31
N SER A 308 -23.79 5.59 -7.94
CA SER A 308 -23.77 5.44 -9.39
C SER A 308 -24.90 6.22 -10.09
N ASP A 309 -25.93 6.60 -9.35
CA ASP A 309 -27.12 7.33 -9.81
C ASP A 309 -26.92 8.87 -9.90
N PHE A 310 -25.79 9.41 -9.40
CA PHE A 310 -25.53 10.84 -9.38
C PHE A 310 -24.95 11.38 -10.71
N TRP A 311 -24.50 10.48 -11.58
CA TRP A 311 -23.94 10.86 -12.87
C TRP A 311 -24.96 10.60 -13.97
N ASN A 312 -25.60 11.66 -14.45
CA ASN A 312 -26.31 11.57 -15.72
C ASN A 312 -25.23 11.15 -16.77
N SER A 313 -25.40 10.02 -17.41
CA SER A 313 -24.45 9.50 -18.39
C SER A 313 -24.11 10.54 -19.48
N LYS A 314 -25.06 11.43 -19.83
CA LYS A 314 -24.86 12.54 -20.77
C LYS A 314 -23.81 13.54 -20.26
N ASP A 315 -23.79 13.86 -18.97
CA ASP A 315 -22.88 14.87 -18.43
C ASP A 315 -21.42 14.38 -18.44
N ILE A 316 -21.19 13.11 -18.12
CA ILE A 316 -19.84 12.57 -18.11
C ILE A 316 -19.29 12.40 -19.54
N HIS A 317 -20.13 12.04 -20.51
CA HIS A 317 -19.73 11.97 -21.91
C HIS A 317 -19.40 13.38 -22.46
N THR A 318 -20.20 14.37 -22.15
CA THR A 318 -19.96 15.78 -22.53
C THR A 318 -18.65 16.28 -21.93
N LEU A 319 -18.42 16.06 -20.63
CA LEU A 319 -17.17 16.45 -19.98
C LEU A 319 -15.97 15.67 -20.51
N TYR A 320 -16.13 14.38 -20.82
CA TYR A 320 -15.09 13.58 -21.42
C TYR A 320 -14.64 14.13 -22.77
N THR A 321 -15.59 14.48 -23.65
CA THR A 321 -15.28 15.08 -24.95
C THR A 321 -14.73 16.49 -24.82
N THR A 322 -15.28 17.31 -23.94
CA THR A 322 -14.78 18.67 -23.68
C THR A 322 -13.34 18.67 -23.18
N HIS A 323 -13.02 17.74 -22.30
CA HIS A 323 -11.67 17.62 -21.70
C HIS A 323 -10.80 16.56 -22.36
N LEU A 324 -11.21 16.05 -23.51
CA LEU A 324 -10.46 15.05 -24.31
C LEU A 324 -9.97 13.87 -23.48
N GLY A 325 -10.80 13.36 -22.58
CA GLY A 325 -10.47 12.22 -21.74
C GLY A 325 -9.46 12.50 -20.61
N ASN A 326 -9.14 13.75 -20.33
CA ASN A 326 -8.27 14.13 -19.24
C ASN A 326 -9.00 14.01 -17.90
N ALA A 327 -8.72 12.92 -17.16
CA ALA A 327 -9.39 12.64 -15.90
C ALA A 327 -9.18 13.72 -14.81
N HIS A 328 -8.07 14.46 -14.82
CA HIS A 328 -7.85 15.57 -13.89
C HIS A 328 -8.76 16.75 -14.16
N GLN A 329 -8.95 17.08 -15.44
CA GLN A 329 -9.85 18.17 -15.83
C GLN A 329 -11.33 17.80 -15.61
N VAL A 330 -11.70 16.56 -15.92
CA VAL A 330 -13.04 16.02 -15.60
C VAL A 330 -13.27 16.08 -14.08
N ALA A 331 -12.29 15.65 -13.26
CA ALA A 331 -12.37 15.71 -11.81
C ALA A 331 -12.55 17.15 -11.30
N SER A 332 -11.81 18.11 -11.87
CA SER A 332 -11.90 19.54 -11.53
C SER A 332 -13.27 20.13 -11.88
N SER A 333 -13.79 19.84 -13.08
CA SER A 333 -15.11 20.32 -13.53
C SER A 333 -16.24 19.76 -12.69
N LEU A 334 -16.13 18.50 -12.27
CA LEU A 334 -17.09 17.83 -11.39
C LEU A 334 -16.88 18.14 -9.91
N ARG A 335 -15.80 18.83 -9.53
CA ARG A 335 -15.39 19.11 -8.15
C ARG A 335 -15.28 17.84 -7.30
N ILE A 336 -14.75 16.75 -7.88
CA ILE A 336 -14.59 15.46 -7.23
C ILE A 336 -13.11 15.04 -7.17
N PRO A 337 -12.75 14.10 -6.27
CA PRO A 337 -11.43 13.52 -6.27
C PRO A 337 -11.13 12.80 -7.60
N ILE A 338 -9.86 12.87 -8.04
CA ILE A 338 -9.40 12.23 -9.28
C ILE A 338 -9.70 10.72 -9.34
N VAL A 339 -9.66 10.04 -8.20
CA VAL A 339 -10.00 8.61 -8.08
C VAL A 339 -11.47 8.37 -8.41
N SER A 340 -12.36 9.27 -7.97
CA SER A 340 -13.80 9.21 -8.27
C SER A 340 -14.06 9.50 -9.74
N ALA A 341 -13.34 10.45 -10.36
CA ALA A 341 -13.43 10.73 -11.80
C ALA A 341 -12.96 9.52 -12.63
N HIS A 342 -11.85 8.89 -12.27
CA HIS A 342 -11.40 7.65 -12.92
C HIS A 342 -12.45 6.53 -12.82
N ARG A 343 -13.09 6.39 -11.67
CA ARG A 343 -14.14 5.40 -11.47
C ARG A 343 -15.38 5.72 -12.32
N ALA A 344 -15.83 6.97 -12.31
CA ALA A 344 -16.98 7.41 -13.11
C ALA A 344 -16.73 7.21 -14.62
N LEU A 345 -15.54 7.59 -15.11
CA LEU A 345 -15.14 7.32 -16.49
C LEU A 345 -15.11 5.83 -16.81
N GLN A 346 -14.61 5.00 -15.89
CA GLN A 346 -14.57 3.55 -16.06
C GLN A 346 -15.97 2.92 -16.07
N GLU A 347 -16.89 3.39 -15.21
CA GLU A 347 -18.29 2.95 -15.18
C GLU A 347 -19.03 3.35 -16.46
N ALA A 348 -18.70 4.52 -17.03
CA ALA A 348 -19.20 4.98 -18.33
C ALA A 348 -18.54 4.30 -19.54
N GLY A 349 -17.57 3.40 -19.34
CA GLY A 349 -16.81 2.74 -20.42
C GLY A 349 -15.80 3.66 -21.12
N LEU A 350 -15.46 4.80 -20.52
CA LEU A 350 -14.59 5.82 -21.10
C LEU A 350 -13.16 5.70 -20.54
N PRO A 351 -12.12 5.45 -21.39
CA PRO A 351 -10.75 5.36 -20.94
C PRO A 351 -10.16 6.74 -20.64
N ALA A 352 -9.49 6.92 -19.50
CA ALA A 352 -8.72 8.14 -19.26
C ALA A 352 -7.52 8.22 -20.20
N LEU A 353 -7.43 9.29 -20.99
CA LEU A 353 -6.38 9.46 -22.00
C LEU A 353 -5.06 10.01 -21.44
N GLY A 354 -5.06 10.48 -20.18
CA GLY A 354 -3.90 11.04 -19.51
C GLY A 354 -3.73 12.55 -19.69
N ASN A 355 -2.62 13.08 -19.18
CA ASN A 355 -2.27 14.49 -19.33
C ASN A 355 -1.49 14.69 -20.63
N PHE A 356 -2.01 15.48 -21.54
CA PHE A 356 -1.29 15.97 -22.70
C PHE A 356 -1.47 17.50 -22.84
N SER A 357 -0.52 18.12 -23.46
CA SER A 357 -0.59 19.57 -23.73
C SER A 357 -1.80 19.86 -24.60
N TYR A 358 -2.66 20.74 -24.12
CA TYR A 358 -4.01 20.93 -24.67
C TYR A 358 -4.03 21.60 -26.05
N GLU A 359 -3.00 22.42 -26.37
CA GLU A 359 -3.11 23.28 -27.52
C GLU A 359 -2.93 22.56 -28.87
N THR A 360 -1.93 21.75 -29.01
CA THR A 360 -1.65 21.09 -30.31
C THR A 360 -2.09 19.64 -30.33
N THR A 361 -1.63 18.82 -29.41
CA THR A 361 -1.94 17.39 -29.34
C THR A 361 -3.43 17.12 -29.08
N GLY A 362 -4.05 17.94 -28.21
CA GLY A 362 -5.49 17.82 -27.90
C GLY A 362 -6.38 18.17 -29.10
N LYS A 363 -6.04 19.24 -29.81
CA LYS A 363 -6.77 19.65 -31.04
C LYS A 363 -6.59 18.62 -32.16
N ALA A 364 -5.41 18.05 -32.32
CA ALA A 364 -5.16 16.99 -33.29
C ALA A 364 -5.96 15.71 -32.98
N LEU A 365 -5.97 15.27 -31.70
CA LEU A 365 -6.76 14.11 -31.29
C LEU A 365 -8.27 14.35 -31.44
N LEU A 366 -8.77 15.57 -31.16
CA LEU A 366 -10.16 15.90 -31.39
C LEU A 366 -10.52 15.84 -32.87
N ALA A 367 -9.67 16.37 -33.75
CA ALA A 367 -9.89 16.29 -35.20
C ALA A 367 -9.87 14.84 -35.70
N PHE A 368 -8.97 14.00 -35.14
CA PHE A 368 -8.94 12.58 -35.42
C PHE A 368 -10.23 11.87 -34.99
N PHE A 369 -10.74 12.13 -33.80
CA PHE A 369 -12.02 11.57 -33.33
C PHE A 369 -13.23 12.06 -34.14
N ASN A 370 -13.10 13.22 -34.79
CA ASN A 370 -14.12 13.76 -35.71
C ASN A 370 -13.95 13.25 -37.16
N GLY A 371 -13.11 12.21 -37.36
CA GLY A 371 -12.98 11.51 -38.67
C GLY A 371 -11.84 11.98 -39.56
N ALA A 372 -10.98 12.91 -39.12
CA ALA A 372 -9.76 13.23 -39.88
C ALA A 372 -8.72 12.10 -39.76
N SER A 373 -7.87 11.93 -40.80
CA SER A 373 -6.71 11.04 -40.63
C SER A 373 -5.75 11.61 -39.54
N LEU A 374 -5.03 10.72 -38.85
CA LEU A 374 -4.11 11.16 -37.79
C LEU A 374 -3.01 12.07 -38.33
N GLU A 375 -2.50 11.78 -39.53
CA GLU A 375 -1.48 12.58 -40.20
C GLU A 375 -1.99 14.00 -40.53
N ASN A 376 -3.18 14.12 -41.13
CA ASN A 376 -3.79 15.39 -41.44
C ASN A 376 -4.11 16.20 -40.19
N ALA A 377 -4.60 15.55 -39.12
CA ALA A 377 -4.88 16.18 -37.86
C ALA A 377 -3.61 16.70 -37.18
N CYS A 378 -2.55 15.91 -37.20
CA CYS A 378 -1.26 16.31 -36.62
C CYS A 378 -0.61 17.46 -37.42
N SER A 379 -0.62 17.38 -38.74
CA SER A 379 -0.10 18.45 -39.62
C SER A 379 -0.86 19.76 -39.43
N LYS A 380 -2.18 19.70 -39.38
CA LYS A 380 -3.05 20.90 -39.22
C LYS A 380 -2.79 21.66 -37.91
N TYR A 381 -2.50 20.95 -36.83
CA TYR A 381 -2.35 21.55 -35.50
C TYR A 381 -0.91 21.57 -34.99
N GLY A 382 0.07 21.15 -35.79
CA GLY A 382 1.49 21.12 -35.38
C GLY A 382 1.76 20.12 -34.26
N ALA A 383 1.03 19.02 -34.21
CA ALA A 383 1.20 17.98 -33.18
C ALA A 383 2.17 16.91 -33.67
N GLU A 384 2.92 16.31 -32.73
CA GLU A 384 3.84 15.20 -33.03
C GLU A 384 3.05 13.89 -33.25
N PRO A 385 3.10 13.25 -34.45
CA PRO A 385 2.32 12.05 -34.75
C PRO A 385 2.62 10.89 -33.79
N LYS A 386 3.90 10.64 -33.50
CA LYS A 386 4.32 9.58 -32.56
C LYS A 386 3.76 9.76 -31.16
N LYS A 387 3.61 11.00 -30.69
CA LYS A 387 3.03 11.32 -29.38
C LYS A 387 1.53 11.04 -29.40
N CYS A 388 0.83 11.41 -30.44
CA CYS A 388 -0.61 11.12 -30.62
C CYS A 388 -0.86 9.60 -30.70
N GLU A 389 -0.08 8.87 -31.49
CA GLU A 389 -0.16 7.40 -31.55
C GLU A 389 0.04 6.74 -30.19
N ARG A 390 1.05 7.18 -29.43
CA ARG A 390 1.31 6.63 -28.09
C ARG A 390 0.11 6.82 -27.16
N ILE A 391 -0.52 7.99 -27.22
CA ILE A 391 -1.74 8.28 -26.43
C ILE A 391 -2.88 7.35 -26.86
N LEU A 392 -3.11 7.20 -28.15
CA LEU A 392 -4.16 6.33 -28.68
C LEU A 392 -3.94 4.86 -28.32
N ARG A 393 -2.72 4.35 -28.44
CA ARG A 393 -2.36 2.97 -28.05
C ARG A 393 -2.58 2.75 -26.54
N THR A 394 -2.18 3.71 -25.72
CA THR A 394 -2.39 3.65 -24.26
C THR A 394 -3.88 3.68 -23.91
N ALA A 395 -4.65 4.51 -24.59
CA ALA A 395 -6.11 4.60 -24.42
C ALA A 395 -6.80 3.29 -24.83
N SER A 396 -6.42 2.72 -25.97
CA SER A 396 -6.97 1.44 -26.45
C SER A 396 -6.71 0.29 -25.49
N ALA A 397 -5.49 0.19 -24.93
CA ALA A 397 -5.15 -0.82 -23.95
C ALA A 397 -5.95 -0.66 -22.65
N ARG A 398 -6.14 0.58 -22.18
CA ARG A 398 -6.95 0.88 -21.00
C ARG A 398 -8.42 0.58 -21.21
N PHE A 399 -8.95 0.90 -22.41
CA PHE A 399 -10.33 0.60 -22.79
C PHE A 399 -10.58 -0.91 -22.82
N ALA A 400 -9.71 -1.70 -23.44
CA ALA A 400 -9.81 -3.16 -23.46
C ALA A 400 -9.77 -3.74 -22.02
N SER A 401 -8.94 -3.19 -21.14
CA SER A 401 -8.86 -3.60 -19.74
C SER A 401 -10.12 -3.21 -18.94
N ALA A 402 -10.74 -2.07 -19.24
CA ALA A 402 -12.00 -1.64 -18.63
C ALA A 402 -13.16 -2.54 -19.08
N LEU A 403 -13.29 -2.81 -20.39
CA LEU A 403 -14.28 -3.73 -20.92
C LEU A 403 -14.18 -5.12 -20.30
N LYS A 404 -12.99 -5.68 -20.22
CA LYS A 404 -12.77 -7.00 -19.60
C LYS A 404 -13.23 -7.04 -18.14
N ARG A 405 -13.03 -5.96 -17.38
CA ARG A 405 -13.51 -5.85 -15.98
C ARG A 405 -15.03 -5.74 -15.90
N MET A 406 -15.65 -4.95 -16.79
CA MET A 406 -17.13 -4.83 -16.86
C MET A 406 -17.77 -6.17 -17.17
N MET A 407 -17.29 -6.90 -18.20
CA MET A 407 -17.78 -8.23 -18.55
C MET A 407 -17.65 -9.23 -17.40
N LYS A 408 -16.55 -9.16 -16.63
CA LYS A 408 -16.34 -10.01 -15.45
C LYS A 408 -17.32 -9.67 -14.34
N ASN A 409 -17.61 -8.38 -14.11
CA ASN A 409 -18.58 -7.94 -13.11
C ASN A 409 -20.01 -8.34 -13.46
N ASP A 410 -20.40 -8.25 -14.72
CA ASP A 410 -21.72 -8.69 -15.20
C ASP A 410 -21.88 -10.19 -15.09
N SER A 411 -20.86 -10.98 -15.40
CA SER A 411 -20.89 -12.43 -15.21
C SER A 411 -21.03 -12.82 -13.75
N ASN A 412 -20.39 -12.09 -12.82
CA ASN A 412 -20.54 -12.29 -11.39
C ASN A 412 -21.93 -11.86 -10.87
N LYS A 413 -22.49 -10.75 -11.37
CA LYS A 413 -23.88 -10.36 -11.05
C LYS A 413 -24.89 -11.40 -11.50
N ARG A 414 -24.75 -11.96 -12.71
CA ARG A 414 -25.61 -13.03 -13.22
C ARG A 414 -25.47 -14.34 -12.44
N ARG A 415 -24.27 -14.69 -11.97
CA ARG A 415 -24.05 -15.85 -11.07
C ARG A 415 -24.70 -15.64 -9.71
N SER A 416 -24.53 -14.45 -9.11
CA SER A 416 -25.18 -14.12 -7.83
C SER A 416 -26.71 -14.13 -7.94
N ALA A 417 -27.29 -13.56 -9.01
CA ALA A 417 -28.73 -13.58 -9.25
C ALA A 417 -29.27 -15.01 -9.41
N LYS A 418 -28.54 -15.92 -10.10
CA LYS A 418 -28.91 -17.34 -10.20
C LYS A 418 -28.88 -18.06 -8.84
N VAL A 419 -27.87 -17.79 -8.00
CA VAL A 419 -27.77 -18.36 -6.66
C VAL A 419 -28.91 -17.87 -5.78
N PHE A 420 -29.24 -16.57 -5.79
CA PHE A 420 -30.37 -16.01 -5.04
C PHE A 420 -31.69 -16.57 -5.51
N SER A 421 -31.92 -16.76 -6.81
CA SER A 421 -33.15 -17.39 -7.35
C SER A 421 -33.28 -18.85 -6.95
N SER A 422 -32.18 -19.58 -6.87
CA SER A 422 -32.15 -20.97 -6.42
C SER A 422 -32.47 -21.11 -4.91
N ILE A 423 -31.93 -20.18 -4.10
CA ILE A 423 -32.21 -20.13 -2.66
C ILE A 423 -33.70 -19.76 -2.39
N ALA A 424 -34.23 -18.79 -3.18
CA ALA A 424 -35.67 -18.44 -3.08
C ALA A 424 -36.60 -19.59 -3.43
N LYS A 425 -36.26 -20.37 -4.46
CA LYS A 425 -37.01 -21.59 -4.82
C LYS A 425 -36.96 -22.68 -3.74
N LEU A 426 -35.84 -22.85 -3.07
CA LEU A 426 -35.70 -23.80 -1.95
C LEU A 426 -36.49 -23.38 -0.70
N ARG A 427 -36.71 -22.09 -0.47
CA ARG A 427 -37.51 -21.57 0.63
C ARG A 427 -39.02 -21.69 0.36
N SER A 428 -39.46 -21.58 -0.89
CA SER A 428 -40.88 -21.70 -1.27
C SER A 428 -41.36 -23.15 -1.32
N SER A 429 -40.46 -24.15 -1.39
CA SER A 429 -40.81 -25.56 -1.41
C SER A 429 -41.02 -26.20 -0.03
N LYS A 430 -40.73 -25.53 1.06
CA LYS A 430 -41.05 -25.96 2.40
C LYS A 430 -42.43 -25.41 2.85
N LYS A 431 -43.52 -26.01 2.41
CA LYS A 431 -44.83 -25.81 3.03
C LYS A 431 -44.80 -26.43 4.44
N PRO A 432 -45.34 -25.76 5.46
CA PRO A 432 -45.49 -26.39 6.79
C PRO A 432 -46.53 -27.51 6.72
N THR A 433 -46.13 -28.71 7.06
CA THR A 433 -47.05 -29.80 7.35
C THR A 433 -47.85 -29.43 8.59
N SER A 434 -49.14 -29.24 8.40
CA SER A 434 -50.11 -29.04 9.48
C SER A 434 -50.09 -30.23 10.42
N ALA A 435 -49.69 -30.01 11.67
CA ALA A 435 -49.83 -30.99 12.74
C ALA A 435 -51.33 -31.09 13.13
N SER A 436 -51.91 -32.23 12.85
CA SER A 436 -53.23 -32.64 13.33
C SER A 436 -53.17 -32.82 14.85
N SER A 437 -53.85 -31.99 15.60
CA SER A 437 -54.11 -32.16 17.02
C SER A 437 -55.26 -33.21 17.22
N LYS A 438 -54.87 -34.38 17.63
CA LYS A 438 -55.89 -35.35 18.22
C LYS A 438 -56.04 -34.96 19.68
N GLY A 439 -57.26 -34.53 20.01
CA GLY A 439 -57.74 -34.38 21.39
C GLY A 439 -57.80 -35.72 22.10
N VAL A 440 -57.31 -35.76 23.32
CA VAL A 440 -57.60 -36.85 24.28
C VAL A 440 -58.56 -36.27 25.31
N ALA A 441 -59.77 -36.83 25.33
CA ALA A 441 -60.74 -36.62 26.40
C ALA A 441 -60.37 -37.51 27.61
N VAL A 442 -60.37 -36.89 28.79
CA VAL A 442 -60.28 -37.63 30.06
C VAL A 442 -61.63 -37.51 30.72
N SER A 443 -62.23 -38.69 30.96
CA SER A 443 -63.32 -38.96 31.94
C SER A 443 -62.69 -39.11 33.30
#